data_a4b5299bd9eb7386e45e0d662dc5deee
#
_entry.id   a4b5299bd9eb7386e45e0d662dc5deee
#
_cell.length_a   1.000
_cell.length_b   1.000
_cell.length_c   1.000
_cell.angle_alpha   90.00
_cell.angle_beta   90.00
_cell.angle_gamma   90.00
#
_symmetry.space_group_name_H-M   'P 1'
#
loop_
_entity.id
_entity.type
_entity.pdbx_description
1 polymer ?
#
loop_
_entity_poly.entity_id
_entity_poly.type
_entity_poly.pdbx_seq_one_letter_code
_entity_poly.pdbx_strand_id
1 'polypeptide(L)'
;MTNETIRDANPALADVEDRPFRMDPNLPPEIKAPLAALGGQKPESPPWFKAALADEPERTFVSVNGANIELLTWGERGKPGLILVHGNGAHADWWSFIAPFFARDYRVAALSFSGMGASDWREVYDFETFAEEIWACAQAAGLYEAPTAPVYIGHSFGGSQVFYSAARHPERMSACLLVDTGFGGPPTAEQMTQWRKEAEARGQDISAWRSPMERTGPNKVYGTQAEALARFRLMPPQGAGTLYTVDHIARHGMKRAPLAHGSGEGWMWSFDPAIWSKLDRSGMTDTPPVPIVRMAHIYGENSEIIRRHGMMINGRSVLPPGTPQIIIPESEHHIMIDQPLALVSAMRAVLAMWAS
;
A
#
# COMPACT_ATOMS: atom_id res chain seq x y z
N MET A 1 2.11 -25.11 -6.71
CA MET A 1 1.72 -25.61 -5.36
C MET A 1 0.29 -25.16 -5.12
N THR A 2 -0.59 -26.02 -4.70
CA THR A 2 -1.98 -25.69 -4.35
C THR A 2 -2.00 -25.00 -2.98
N ASN A 3 -3.08 -24.29 -2.63
CA ASN A 3 -3.25 -23.71 -1.29
C ASN A 3 -3.11 -24.77 -0.18
N GLU A 4 -3.51 -26.02 -0.46
CA GLU A 4 -3.28 -27.16 0.44
C GLU A 4 -1.78 -27.43 0.64
N THR A 5 -0.97 -27.40 -0.41
CA THR A 5 0.48 -27.66 -0.31
C THR A 5 1.23 -26.56 0.48
N ILE A 6 0.73 -25.32 0.45
CA ILE A 6 1.28 -24.22 1.26
C ILE A 6 0.81 -24.36 2.72
N ARG A 7 -0.45 -24.75 2.95
CA ARG A 7 -1.00 -25.01 4.29
C ARG A 7 -0.32 -26.23 4.95
N ASP A 8 -0.07 -27.28 4.20
CA ASP A 8 0.62 -28.49 4.69
C ASP A 8 2.10 -28.26 5.02
N ALA A 9 2.74 -27.28 4.35
CA ALA A 9 4.13 -26.92 4.62
C ALA A 9 4.30 -25.99 5.83
N ASN A 10 3.21 -25.38 6.34
CA ASN A 10 3.25 -24.51 7.50
C ASN A 10 2.01 -24.71 8.40
N PRO A 11 2.13 -25.48 9.51
CA PRO A 11 1.01 -25.75 10.41
C PRO A 11 0.33 -24.50 11.00
N ALA A 12 1.03 -23.36 11.05
CA ALA A 12 0.45 -22.08 11.48
C ALA A 12 -0.61 -21.54 10.51
N LEU A 13 -0.75 -22.11 9.32
CA LEU A 13 -1.74 -21.73 8.32
C LEU A 13 -3.07 -22.50 8.43
N ALA A 14 -3.13 -23.55 9.26
CA ALA A 14 -4.29 -24.45 9.34
C ALA A 14 -5.55 -23.78 9.92
N ASP A 15 -5.41 -22.73 10.74
CA ASP A 15 -6.50 -22.09 11.49
C ASP A 15 -6.89 -20.69 10.98
N VAL A 16 -6.47 -20.29 9.78
CA VAL A 16 -6.86 -18.99 9.22
C VAL A 16 -8.29 -19.08 8.69
N GLU A 17 -9.26 -18.75 9.55
CA GLU A 17 -10.64 -18.58 9.12
C GLU A 17 -10.77 -17.46 8.08
N ASP A 18 -11.59 -17.68 7.07
CA ASP A 18 -11.95 -16.71 6.01
C ASP A 18 -12.83 -15.57 6.58
N ARG A 19 -12.23 -14.75 7.47
CA ARG A 19 -12.91 -13.59 8.07
C ARG A 19 -12.45 -12.29 7.41
N PRO A 20 -13.36 -11.30 7.24
CA PRO A 20 -12.97 -9.97 6.77
C PRO A 20 -11.93 -9.37 7.72
N PHE A 21 -11.02 -8.53 7.19
CA PHE A 21 -10.12 -7.72 8.01
C PHE A 21 -10.94 -6.93 9.02
N ARG A 22 -10.99 -7.39 10.24
CA ARG A 22 -11.77 -6.81 11.32
C ARG A 22 -10.81 -6.20 12.32
N MET A 23 -11.09 -4.94 12.71
CA MET A 23 -10.57 -4.46 13.99
C MET A 23 -11.24 -5.30 15.08
N ASP A 24 -10.56 -6.32 15.55
CA ASP A 24 -10.97 -7.05 16.74
C ASP A 24 -11.12 -6.03 17.88
N PRO A 25 -12.30 -5.93 18.53
CA PRO A 25 -12.47 -5.04 19.65
C PRO A 25 -11.53 -5.38 20.83
N ASN A 26 -10.96 -6.56 20.84
CA ASN A 26 -10.03 -7.03 21.87
C ASN A 26 -8.56 -6.83 21.52
N LEU A 27 -8.24 -6.27 20.32
CA LEU A 27 -6.85 -5.95 19.99
C LEU A 27 -6.22 -5.04 21.07
N PRO A 28 -4.94 -5.22 21.39
CA PRO A 28 -4.21 -4.35 22.29
C PRO A 28 -4.26 -2.87 21.88
N PRO A 29 -4.27 -1.94 22.84
CA PRO A 29 -4.33 -0.50 22.56
C PRO A 29 -3.24 -0.03 21.61
N GLU A 30 -2.03 -0.58 21.70
CA GLU A 30 -0.87 -0.29 20.87
C GLU A 30 -1.05 -0.70 19.39
N ILE A 31 -1.92 -1.66 19.10
CA ILE A 31 -2.30 -2.03 17.74
C ILE A 31 -3.45 -1.14 17.25
N LYS A 32 -4.43 -0.88 18.12
CA LYS A 32 -5.60 -0.03 17.76
C LYS A 32 -5.25 1.42 17.51
N ALA A 33 -4.26 1.95 18.24
CA ALA A 33 -3.91 3.36 18.24
C ALA A 33 -2.41 3.55 18.61
N PRO A 34 -1.47 3.11 17.76
CA PRO A 34 -0.04 3.03 18.10
C PRO A 34 0.59 4.35 18.53
N LEU A 35 0.04 5.49 18.09
CA LEU A 35 0.57 6.81 18.40
C LEU A 35 -0.16 7.50 19.59
N ALA A 36 -1.21 6.88 20.14
CA ALA A 36 -2.03 7.53 21.17
C ALA A 36 -1.23 7.88 22.43
N ALA A 37 -0.35 6.99 22.89
CA ALA A 37 0.48 7.17 24.07
C ALA A 37 1.52 8.32 23.93
N LEU A 38 1.83 8.71 22.70
CA LEU A 38 2.81 9.79 22.43
C LEU A 38 2.22 11.19 22.66
N GLY A 39 0.90 11.35 22.79
CA GLY A 39 0.26 12.65 23.00
C GLY A 39 0.59 13.68 21.90
N GLY A 40 0.89 13.24 20.69
CA GLY A 40 1.28 14.10 19.56
C GLY A 40 2.78 14.41 19.50
N GLN A 41 3.59 13.93 20.43
CA GLN A 41 5.06 14.09 20.39
C GLN A 41 5.65 13.15 19.34
N LYS A 42 6.77 13.58 18.73
CA LYS A 42 7.53 12.73 17.80
C LYS A 42 8.36 11.72 18.59
N PRO A 43 8.32 10.43 18.26
CA PRO A 43 9.19 9.44 18.87
C PRO A 43 10.65 9.65 18.42
N GLU A 44 11.60 9.19 19.24
CA GLU A 44 12.99 9.13 18.82
C GLU A 44 13.18 8.21 17.64
N SER A 45 14.10 8.55 16.75
CA SER A 45 14.39 7.78 15.55
C SER A 45 15.89 7.54 15.38
N PRO A 46 16.29 6.40 14.78
CA PRO A 46 17.70 6.05 14.59
C PRO A 46 18.37 6.96 13.55
N PRO A 47 19.73 7.03 13.57
CA PRO A 47 20.48 7.87 12.64
C PRO A 47 20.20 7.60 11.16
N TRP A 48 20.02 6.35 10.77
CA TRP A 48 19.74 5.99 9.38
C TRP A 48 18.43 6.60 8.88
N PHE A 49 17.41 6.63 9.72
CA PHE A 49 16.09 7.18 9.38
C PHE A 49 16.16 8.71 9.21
N LYS A 50 16.88 9.37 10.14
CA LYS A 50 17.14 10.82 10.05
C LYS A 50 17.93 11.16 8.79
N ALA A 51 18.94 10.37 8.46
CA ALA A 51 19.75 10.55 7.25
C ALA A 51 18.92 10.33 5.97
N ALA A 52 18.04 9.32 5.95
CA ALA A 52 17.15 9.10 4.81
C ALA A 52 16.17 10.27 4.59
N LEU A 53 15.57 10.79 5.67
CA LEU A 53 14.65 11.92 5.57
C LEU A 53 15.35 13.26 5.28
N ALA A 54 16.66 13.37 5.49
CA ALA A 54 17.44 14.55 5.12
C ALA A 54 17.70 14.64 3.61
N ASP A 55 17.55 13.55 2.87
CA ASP A 55 17.53 13.52 1.41
C ASP A 55 16.08 13.80 0.93
N GLU A 56 15.70 15.09 1.04
CA GLU A 56 14.36 15.54 0.74
C GLU A 56 14.01 15.34 -0.75
N PRO A 57 12.80 14.84 -1.10
CA PRO A 57 12.38 14.71 -2.48
C PRO A 57 12.03 16.06 -3.11
N GLU A 58 12.18 16.13 -4.43
CA GLU A 58 11.41 17.09 -5.20
C GLU A 58 9.93 16.67 -5.15
N ARG A 59 9.05 17.58 -4.68
CA ARG A 59 7.60 17.35 -4.61
C ARG A 59 6.91 18.17 -5.69
N THR A 60 6.21 17.49 -6.58
CA THR A 60 5.49 18.10 -7.71
C THR A 60 4.11 17.48 -7.88
N PHE A 61 3.34 17.99 -8.84
CA PHE A 61 2.04 17.41 -9.20
C PHE A 61 1.98 17.20 -10.71
N VAL A 62 1.39 16.08 -11.11
CA VAL A 62 1.18 15.68 -12.50
C VAL A 62 -0.31 15.66 -12.80
N SER A 63 -0.76 16.36 -13.82
CA SER A 63 -2.16 16.32 -14.22
C SER A 63 -2.45 15.06 -15.03
N VAL A 64 -3.35 14.22 -14.53
CA VAL A 64 -3.76 12.96 -15.17
C VAL A 64 -5.28 12.89 -15.22
N ASN A 65 -5.86 12.90 -16.42
CA ASN A 65 -7.31 12.81 -16.60
C ASN A 65 -8.10 13.78 -15.68
N GLY A 66 -7.64 15.03 -15.60
CA GLY A 66 -8.29 16.09 -14.84
C GLY A 66 -8.05 16.08 -13.32
N ALA A 67 -7.22 15.18 -12.79
CA ALA A 67 -6.79 15.19 -11.39
C ALA A 67 -5.28 15.48 -11.28
N ASN A 68 -4.88 16.25 -10.26
CA ASN A 68 -3.48 16.48 -9.92
C ASN A 68 -2.98 15.36 -9.01
N ILE A 69 -1.97 14.65 -9.48
CA ILE A 69 -1.37 13.49 -8.81
C ILE A 69 -0.05 13.91 -8.19
N GLU A 70 0.08 13.75 -6.88
CA GLU A 70 1.29 14.05 -6.14
C GLU A 70 2.42 13.10 -6.55
N LEU A 71 3.59 13.67 -6.80
CA LEU A 71 4.79 12.98 -7.21
C LEU A 71 5.99 13.44 -6.40
N LEU A 72 6.69 12.50 -5.79
CA LEU A 72 7.97 12.68 -5.13
C LEU A 72 9.08 12.07 -5.97
N THR A 73 10.23 12.75 -6.09
CA THR A 73 11.36 12.23 -6.86
C THR A 73 12.69 12.44 -6.16
N TRP A 74 13.60 11.46 -6.33
CA TRP A 74 14.98 11.45 -5.81
C TRP A 74 15.95 11.02 -6.88
N GLY A 75 17.23 11.38 -6.69
CA GLY A 75 18.31 10.96 -7.59
C GLY A 75 18.33 11.73 -8.91
N GLU A 76 19.35 11.51 -9.72
CA GLU A 76 19.59 12.23 -10.96
C GLU A 76 18.79 11.65 -12.12
N ARG A 77 18.28 12.50 -13.01
CA ARG A 77 17.66 12.10 -14.27
C ARG A 77 18.67 11.36 -15.18
N GLY A 78 18.17 10.47 -16.02
CA GLY A 78 18.98 9.63 -16.91
C GLY A 78 19.54 8.35 -16.27
N LYS A 79 19.49 8.22 -14.93
CA LYS A 79 19.75 6.94 -14.25
C LYS A 79 18.60 5.95 -14.50
N PRO A 80 18.83 4.62 -14.32
CA PRO A 80 17.76 3.63 -14.38
C PRO A 80 16.60 4.02 -13.46
N GLY A 81 15.35 3.85 -13.95
CA GLY A 81 14.16 4.32 -13.27
C GLY A 81 13.57 3.30 -12.30
N LEU A 82 13.13 3.78 -11.12
CA LEU A 82 12.28 3.03 -10.18
C LEU A 82 11.04 3.86 -9.88
N ILE A 83 9.84 3.26 -9.95
CA ILE A 83 8.63 3.90 -9.42
C ILE A 83 8.06 3.06 -8.28
N LEU A 84 7.81 3.71 -7.15
CA LEU A 84 7.34 3.11 -5.91
C LEU A 84 5.86 3.45 -5.71
N VAL A 85 5.03 2.42 -5.59
CA VAL A 85 3.57 2.52 -5.58
C VAL A 85 3.03 2.04 -4.24
N HIS A 86 2.34 2.91 -3.51
CA HIS A 86 1.85 2.65 -2.16
C HIS A 86 0.57 1.80 -2.11
N GLY A 87 0.25 1.27 -0.93
CA GLY A 87 -0.96 0.50 -0.65
C GLY A 87 -2.22 1.36 -0.48
N ASN A 88 -3.37 0.71 -0.28
CA ASN A 88 -4.64 1.41 -0.09
C ASN A 88 -4.63 2.31 1.16
N GLY A 89 -5.12 3.55 1.00
CA GLY A 89 -5.18 4.53 2.08
C GLY A 89 -3.83 5.07 2.54
N ALA A 90 -2.74 4.67 1.88
CA ALA A 90 -1.39 5.19 2.07
C ALA A 90 -1.13 6.39 1.14
N HIS A 91 0.11 6.81 0.99
CA HIS A 91 0.55 7.94 0.16
C HIS A 91 2.05 7.82 -0.14
N ALA A 92 2.59 8.70 -0.99
CA ALA A 92 3.99 8.66 -1.46
C ALA A 92 5.03 8.68 -0.33
N ASP A 93 4.75 9.37 0.78
CA ASP A 93 5.69 9.45 1.91
C ASP A 93 5.86 8.12 2.68
N TRP A 94 5.09 7.07 2.39
CA TRP A 94 5.40 5.71 2.86
C TRP A 94 6.71 5.19 2.30
N TRP A 95 7.19 5.78 1.21
CA TRP A 95 8.44 5.46 0.55
C TRP A 95 9.57 6.45 0.84
N SER A 96 9.29 7.63 1.45
CA SER A 96 10.26 8.71 1.60
C SER A 96 11.47 8.36 2.48
N PHE A 97 11.36 7.36 3.37
CA PHE A 97 12.49 6.84 4.16
C PHE A 97 13.12 5.57 3.56
N ILE A 98 12.60 5.09 2.42
CA ILE A 98 13.10 3.93 1.65
C ILE A 98 13.77 4.39 0.35
N ALA A 99 13.14 5.31 -0.38
CA ALA A 99 13.61 5.80 -1.69
C ALA A 99 15.04 6.32 -1.69
N PRO A 100 15.50 7.08 -0.67
CA PRO A 100 16.86 7.60 -0.62
C PRO A 100 17.97 6.54 -0.69
N PHE A 101 17.70 5.32 -0.22
CA PHE A 101 18.67 4.23 -0.33
C PHE A 101 18.99 3.82 -1.77
N PHE A 102 18.15 4.20 -2.74
CA PHE A 102 18.31 3.91 -4.16
C PHE A 102 18.75 5.12 -4.97
N ALA A 103 18.59 6.34 -4.47
CA ALA A 103 18.78 7.59 -5.21
C ALA A 103 20.20 7.78 -5.78
N ARG A 104 21.22 7.15 -5.17
CA ARG A 104 22.58 7.19 -5.70
C ARG A 104 22.70 6.49 -7.07
N ASP A 105 22.02 5.38 -7.25
CA ASP A 105 22.20 4.50 -8.40
C ASP A 105 21.00 4.54 -9.36
N TYR A 106 19.87 5.10 -8.93
CA TYR A 106 18.60 5.14 -9.65
C TYR A 106 17.98 6.55 -9.62
N ARG A 107 17.19 6.88 -10.64
CA ARG A 107 16.15 7.91 -10.56
C ARG A 107 14.91 7.25 -9.94
N VAL A 108 14.49 7.71 -8.77
CA VAL A 108 13.39 7.12 -8.01
C VAL A 108 12.20 8.06 -7.99
N ALA A 109 11.01 7.53 -8.18
CA ALA A 109 9.75 8.24 -8.07
C ALA A 109 8.82 7.51 -7.10
N ALA A 110 7.98 8.25 -6.37
CA ALA A 110 6.85 7.73 -5.62
C ALA A 110 5.64 8.65 -5.85
N LEU A 111 4.49 8.07 -6.16
CA LEU A 111 3.26 8.85 -6.34
C LEU A 111 2.29 8.60 -5.18
N SER A 112 1.38 9.55 -4.96
CA SER A 112 0.13 9.27 -4.24
C SER A 112 -0.98 9.11 -5.27
N PHE A 113 -1.69 7.99 -5.25
CA PHE A 113 -2.84 7.79 -6.14
C PHE A 113 -3.93 8.84 -5.92
N SER A 114 -4.73 9.12 -6.95
CA SER A 114 -5.95 9.91 -6.77
C SER A 114 -6.81 9.32 -5.63
N GLY A 115 -7.39 10.21 -4.84
CA GLY A 115 -8.11 9.81 -3.61
C GLY A 115 -7.24 9.56 -2.40
N MET A 116 -5.91 9.72 -2.47
CA MET A 116 -4.95 9.44 -1.40
C MET A 116 -3.86 10.50 -1.35
N GLY A 117 -3.25 10.71 -0.17
CA GLY A 117 -2.19 11.70 0.01
C GLY A 117 -2.62 13.13 -0.34
N ALA A 118 -1.77 13.88 -1.02
CA ALA A 118 -2.06 15.22 -1.48
C ALA A 118 -2.69 15.25 -2.89
N SER A 119 -2.95 14.10 -3.51
CA SER A 119 -3.60 14.01 -4.81
C SER A 119 -5.08 14.36 -4.75
N ASP A 120 -5.61 14.82 -5.88
CA ASP A 120 -7.04 15.12 -6.03
C ASP A 120 -7.91 13.85 -5.90
N TRP A 121 -9.16 14.05 -5.52
CA TRP A 121 -10.15 12.98 -5.45
C TRP A 121 -10.96 12.93 -6.74
N ARG A 122 -11.47 11.74 -7.08
CA ARG A 122 -12.29 11.48 -8.27
C ARG A 122 -13.71 11.11 -7.91
N GLU A 123 -14.63 11.28 -8.86
CA GLU A 123 -16.00 10.76 -8.74
C GLU A 123 -16.05 9.24 -8.95
N VAL A 124 -15.18 8.72 -9.82
CA VAL A 124 -15.02 7.28 -10.11
C VAL A 124 -13.53 6.96 -10.13
N TYR A 125 -13.18 5.81 -9.58
CA TYR A 125 -11.85 5.22 -9.63
C TYR A 125 -11.93 3.92 -10.43
N ASP A 126 -10.89 3.59 -11.18
CA ASP A 126 -10.77 2.33 -11.90
C ASP A 126 -9.28 1.95 -12.05
N PHE A 127 -9.05 0.69 -12.41
CA PHE A 127 -7.69 0.15 -12.49
C PHE A 127 -6.89 0.75 -13.64
N GLU A 128 -7.53 1.08 -14.75
CA GLU A 128 -6.84 1.72 -15.89
C GLU A 128 -6.41 3.15 -15.53
N THR A 129 -7.26 3.90 -14.85
CA THR A 129 -6.92 5.24 -14.36
C THR A 129 -5.70 5.19 -13.41
N PHE A 130 -5.65 4.24 -12.50
CA PHE A 130 -4.48 4.08 -11.62
C PHE A 130 -3.22 3.67 -12.42
N ALA A 131 -3.35 2.81 -13.44
CA ALA A 131 -2.22 2.47 -14.31
C ALA A 131 -1.70 3.68 -15.11
N GLU A 132 -2.60 4.54 -15.58
CA GLU A 132 -2.26 5.81 -16.23
C GLU A 132 -1.58 6.80 -15.26
N GLU A 133 -2.02 6.87 -14.01
CA GLU A 133 -1.38 7.69 -12.98
C GLU A 133 0.07 7.24 -12.72
N ILE A 134 0.32 5.92 -12.60
CA ILE A 134 1.67 5.38 -12.46
C ILE A 134 2.53 5.78 -13.67
N TRP A 135 2.02 5.56 -14.87
CA TRP A 135 2.76 5.82 -16.10
C TRP A 135 3.06 7.31 -16.31
N ALA A 136 2.07 8.18 -16.16
CA ALA A 136 2.25 9.63 -16.30
C ALA A 136 3.24 10.19 -15.28
N CYS A 137 3.17 9.71 -14.03
CA CYS A 137 4.13 10.07 -12.99
C CYS A 137 5.55 9.57 -13.30
N ALA A 138 5.68 8.34 -13.83
CA ALA A 138 6.97 7.79 -14.25
C ALA A 138 7.59 8.62 -15.40
N GLN A 139 6.77 9.07 -16.35
CA GLN A 139 7.21 9.95 -17.43
C GLN A 139 7.64 11.34 -16.92
N ALA A 140 6.83 11.97 -16.09
CA ALA A 140 7.12 13.28 -15.51
C ALA A 140 8.40 13.27 -14.66
N ALA A 141 8.62 12.17 -13.93
CA ALA A 141 9.84 11.94 -13.15
C ALA A 141 11.10 11.74 -14.01
N GLY A 142 10.96 11.54 -15.34
CA GLY A 142 12.07 11.27 -16.25
C GLY A 142 12.60 9.83 -16.16
N LEU A 143 11.78 8.86 -15.73
CA LEU A 143 12.24 7.48 -15.55
C LEU A 143 12.49 6.75 -16.89
N TYR A 144 12.00 7.30 -18.00
CA TYR A 144 12.22 6.78 -19.36
C TYR A 144 13.38 7.45 -20.09
N GLU A 145 14.18 8.29 -19.42
CA GLU A 145 15.37 8.89 -20.00
C GLU A 145 16.56 7.92 -20.03
N ALA A 146 16.51 6.86 -19.21
CA ALA A 146 17.48 5.78 -19.29
C ALA A 146 17.20 4.86 -20.50
N PRO A 147 18.21 4.09 -20.98
CA PRO A 147 18.05 3.17 -22.12
C PRO A 147 17.02 2.05 -21.89
N THR A 148 16.73 1.71 -20.63
CA THR A 148 15.77 0.68 -20.25
C THR A 148 14.55 1.29 -19.57
N ALA A 149 13.38 0.73 -19.84
CA ALA A 149 12.16 1.10 -19.12
C ALA A 149 12.32 0.88 -17.62
N PRO A 150 11.61 1.69 -16.77
CA PRO A 150 11.75 1.61 -15.33
C PRO A 150 11.26 0.28 -14.75
N VAL A 151 11.69 -0.03 -13.53
CA VAL A 151 11.11 -1.08 -12.70
C VAL A 151 9.95 -0.49 -11.89
N TYR A 152 8.80 -1.15 -11.91
CA TYR A 152 7.65 -0.78 -11.10
C TYR A 152 7.63 -1.63 -9.84
N ILE A 153 7.52 -0.99 -8.68
CA ILE A 153 7.55 -1.62 -7.35
C ILE A 153 6.29 -1.22 -6.59
N GLY A 154 5.44 -2.17 -6.23
CA GLY A 154 4.17 -1.87 -5.57
C GLY A 154 3.94 -2.66 -4.31
N HIS A 155 3.46 -1.99 -3.26
CA HIS A 155 3.06 -2.58 -1.99
C HIS A 155 1.55 -2.79 -1.94
N SER A 156 1.10 -3.97 -1.50
CA SER A 156 -0.31 -4.25 -1.23
C SER A 156 -1.21 -3.91 -2.45
N PHE A 157 -2.20 -3.03 -2.30
CA PHE A 157 -3.04 -2.52 -3.38
C PHE A 157 -2.20 -1.92 -4.53
N GLY A 158 -1.13 -1.18 -4.22
CA GLY A 158 -0.21 -0.67 -5.24
C GLY A 158 0.48 -1.78 -6.02
N GLY A 159 0.76 -2.91 -5.39
CA GLY A 159 1.26 -4.10 -6.07
C GLY A 159 0.23 -4.72 -7.03
N SER A 160 -1.04 -4.70 -6.67
CA SER A 160 -2.13 -5.11 -7.58
C SER A 160 -2.22 -4.19 -8.78
N GLN A 161 -2.00 -2.86 -8.61
CA GLN A 161 -1.97 -1.90 -9.72
C GLN A 161 -0.74 -2.09 -10.62
N VAL A 162 0.43 -2.36 -10.02
CA VAL A 162 1.65 -2.71 -10.76
C VAL A 162 1.47 -4.00 -11.55
N PHE A 163 0.86 -5.02 -10.95
CA PHE A 163 0.54 -6.27 -11.63
C PHE A 163 -0.45 -6.04 -12.79
N TYR A 164 -1.51 -5.27 -12.58
CA TYR A 164 -2.45 -4.89 -13.63
C TYR A 164 -1.75 -4.18 -14.78
N SER A 165 -0.90 -3.19 -14.46
CA SER A 165 -0.10 -2.47 -15.45
C SER A 165 0.84 -3.41 -16.23
N ALA A 166 1.48 -4.36 -15.55
CA ALA A 166 2.36 -5.36 -16.18
C ALA A 166 1.60 -6.31 -17.12
N ALA A 167 0.34 -6.63 -16.80
CA ALA A 167 -0.51 -7.50 -17.59
C ALA A 167 -1.10 -6.79 -18.83
N ARG A 168 -1.39 -5.49 -18.73
CA ARG A 168 -2.05 -4.69 -19.77
C ARG A 168 -1.08 -3.88 -20.62
N HIS A 169 0.00 -3.39 -20.02
CA HIS A 169 0.94 -2.45 -20.57
C HIS A 169 2.40 -2.89 -20.31
N PRO A 170 2.77 -4.13 -20.69
CA PRO A 170 4.10 -4.68 -20.38
C PRO A 170 5.25 -3.86 -20.99
N GLU A 171 4.99 -3.09 -22.04
CA GLU A 171 5.95 -2.20 -22.69
C GLU A 171 6.36 -1.00 -21.84
N ARG A 172 5.59 -0.66 -20.80
CA ARG A 172 5.85 0.48 -19.92
C ARG A 172 6.90 0.19 -18.85
N MET A 173 7.30 -1.07 -18.67
CA MET A 173 8.24 -1.44 -17.61
C MET A 173 9.20 -2.55 -18.05
N SER A 174 10.36 -2.59 -17.43
CA SER A 174 11.34 -3.67 -17.63
C SER A 174 11.10 -4.86 -16.70
N ALA A 175 10.53 -4.62 -15.54
CA ALA A 175 10.18 -5.61 -14.52
C ALA A 175 9.17 -5.06 -13.53
N CYS A 176 8.48 -5.94 -12.79
CA CYS A 176 7.66 -5.56 -11.65
C CYS A 176 8.06 -6.32 -10.37
N LEU A 177 8.18 -5.58 -9.26
CA LEU A 177 8.43 -6.11 -7.94
C LEU A 177 7.20 -5.90 -7.07
N LEU A 178 6.64 -6.99 -6.59
CA LEU A 178 5.49 -6.97 -5.70
C LEU A 178 5.97 -7.06 -4.25
N VAL A 179 5.46 -6.17 -3.41
CA VAL A 179 5.79 -6.13 -1.97
C VAL A 179 4.51 -6.39 -1.20
N ASP A 180 4.47 -7.53 -0.52
CA ASP A 180 3.34 -8.02 0.27
C ASP A 180 1.97 -7.81 -0.42
N THR A 181 1.91 -8.27 -1.65
CA THR A 181 0.73 -8.14 -2.50
C THR A 181 -0.04 -9.45 -2.51
N GLY A 182 -1.30 -9.40 -2.12
CA GLY A 182 -2.24 -10.50 -2.26
C GLY A 182 -3.36 -10.13 -3.23
N PHE A 183 -3.89 -11.11 -3.95
CA PHE A 183 -4.99 -10.92 -4.89
C PHE A 183 -6.33 -11.30 -4.23
N GLY A 184 -6.81 -10.43 -3.36
CA GLY A 184 -8.16 -10.46 -2.81
C GLY A 184 -8.67 -9.04 -2.77
N GLY A 185 -9.64 -8.72 -3.60
CA GLY A 185 -10.33 -7.43 -3.49
C GLY A 185 -11.13 -7.35 -2.19
N PRO A 186 -11.65 -6.17 -1.83
CA PRO A 186 -12.63 -6.09 -0.75
C PRO A 186 -13.79 -7.06 -1.03
N PRO A 187 -14.36 -7.66 0.01
CA PRO A 187 -15.41 -8.65 -0.14
C PRO A 187 -16.58 -8.10 -0.95
N THR A 188 -17.15 -8.94 -1.80
CA THR A 188 -18.39 -8.61 -2.51
C THR A 188 -19.54 -8.45 -1.52
N ALA A 189 -20.64 -7.81 -1.96
CA ALA A 189 -21.85 -7.71 -1.13
C ALA A 189 -22.41 -9.09 -0.73
N GLU A 190 -22.28 -10.10 -1.61
CA GLU A 190 -22.68 -11.47 -1.33
C GLU A 190 -21.80 -12.12 -0.26
N GLN A 191 -20.48 -12.00 -0.39
CA GLN A 191 -19.51 -12.47 0.61
C GLN A 191 -19.77 -11.80 1.97
N MET A 192 -19.96 -10.47 2.00
CA MET A 192 -20.30 -9.75 3.23
C MET A 192 -21.61 -10.24 3.85
N THR A 193 -22.60 -10.53 3.03
CA THR A 193 -23.89 -11.05 3.50
C THR A 193 -23.73 -12.44 4.09
N GLN A 194 -22.98 -13.29 3.44
CA GLN A 194 -22.69 -14.63 3.94
C GLN A 194 -21.92 -14.59 5.27
N TRP A 195 -20.87 -13.79 5.36
CA TRP A 195 -20.10 -13.63 6.59
C TRP A 195 -20.91 -13.05 7.76
N ARG A 196 -21.84 -12.12 7.48
CA ARG A 196 -22.77 -11.62 8.49
C ARG A 196 -23.64 -12.76 9.06
N LYS A 197 -24.25 -13.55 8.18
CA LYS A 197 -25.07 -14.71 8.60
C LYS A 197 -24.28 -15.71 9.45
N GLU A 198 -23.05 -16.02 9.05
CA GLU A 198 -22.19 -16.94 9.79
C GLU A 198 -21.76 -16.37 11.15
N ALA A 199 -21.50 -15.07 11.24
CA ALA A 199 -21.16 -14.41 12.48
C ALA A 199 -22.36 -14.34 13.44
N GLU A 200 -23.57 -14.02 12.93
CA GLU A 200 -24.83 -14.09 13.70
C GLU A 200 -25.08 -15.49 14.25
N ALA A 201 -24.91 -16.52 13.41
CA ALA A 201 -25.06 -17.91 13.82
C ALA A 201 -24.09 -18.32 14.94
N ARG A 202 -22.93 -17.65 15.04
CA ARG A 202 -21.93 -17.82 16.12
C ARG A 202 -22.18 -16.89 17.31
N GLY A 203 -23.27 -16.14 17.34
CA GLY A 203 -23.61 -15.21 18.42
C GLY A 203 -22.69 -13.98 18.50
N GLN A 204 -22.02 -13.62 17.41
CA GLN A 204 -21.14 -12.44 17.37
C GLN A 204 -21.93 -11.17 17.15
N ASP A 205 -21.60 -10.10 17.89
CA ASP A 205 -22.18 -8.79 17.63
C ASP A 205 -21.63 -8.20 16.34
N ILE A 206 -22.49 -8.06 15.36
CA ILE A 206 -22.17 -7.50 14.04
C ILE A 206 -22.70 -6.08 13.83
N SER A 207 -23.30 -5.48 14.85
CA SER A 207 -23.95 -4.15 14.76
C SER A 207 -22.98 -3.05 14.27
N ALA A 208 -21.69 -3.18 14.60
CA ALA A 208 -20.62 -2.28 14.17
C ALA A 208 -19.96 -2.66 12.83
N TRP A 209 -20.38 -3.76 12.20
CA TRP A 209 -19.79 -4.17 10.93
C TRP A 209 -20.24 -3.27 9.80
N ARG A 210 -19.27 -2.59 9.19
CA ARG A 210 -19.46 -1.82 7.97
C ARG A 210 -18.52 -2.36 6.91
N SER A 211 -19.06 -2.65 5.74
CA SER A 211 -18.23 -2.92 4.55
C SER A 211 -17.44 -1.65 4.20
N PRO A 212 -16.18 -1.75 3.79
CA PRO A 212 -15.49 -0.62 3.16
C PRO A 212 -16.28 -0.02 1.99
N MET A 213 -17.06 -0.85 1.28
CA MET A 213 -17.96 -0.43 0.19
C MET A 213 -19.12 0.46 0.65
N GLU A 214 -19.48 0.45 1.94
CA GLU A 214 -20.60 1.23 2.49
C GLU A 214 -20.15 2.59 3.06
N ARG A 215 -18.85 2.90 3.03
CA ARG A 215 -18.33 4.18 3.52
C ARG A 215 -18.54 5.26 2.46
N THR A 216 -19.42 6.19 2.75
CA THR A 216 -19.78 7.31 1.86
C THR A 216 -19.68 8.68 2.55
N GLY A 217 -19.54 8.69 3.87
CA GLY A 217 -19.46 9.94 4.64
C GLY A 217 -18.06 10.58 4.60
N PRO A 218 -17.97 11.89 4.87
CA PRO A 218 -16.69 12.60 4.91
C PRO A 218 -15.80 12.10 6.04
N ASN A 219 -14.49 12.31 5.90
CA ASN A 219 -13.54 12.07 6.99
C ASN A 219 -13.81 13.03 8.15
N LYS A 220 -13.61 12.54 9.37
CA LYS A 220 -13.70 13.37 10.57
C LYS A 220 -12.59 14.43 10.56
N VAL A 221 -12.95 15.66 10.93
CA VAL A 221 -12.00 16.74 11.21
C VAL A 221 -11.75 16.80 12.72
N TYR A 222 -10.49 16.78 13.10
CA TYR A 222 -10.01 16.83 14.49
C TYR A 222 -9.53 18.26 14.80
N GLY A 223 -9.74 18.75 16.00
CA GLY A 223 -9.32 20.09 16.41
C GLY A 223 -7.81 20.27 16.42
N THR A 224 -7.06 19.22 16.79
CA THR A 224 -5.60 19.23 16.85
C THR A 224 -4.98 18.06 16.09
N GLN A 225 -3.72 18.22 15.68
CA GLN A 225 -2.96 17.12 15.06
C GLN A 225 -2.77 15.95 16.03
N ALA A 226 -2.56 16.23 17.32
CA ALA A 226 -2.42 15.21 18.35
C ALA A 226 -3.67 14.32 18.48
N GLU A 227 -4.87 14.91 18.42
CA GLU A 227 -6.13 14.15 18.40
C GLU A 227 -6.25 13.25 17.18
N ALA A 228 -5.84 13.72 16.00
CA ALA A 228 -5.85 12.93 14.78
C ALA A 228 -4.84 11.77 14.88
N LEU A 229 -3.59 12.04 15.29
CA LEU A 229 -2.55 11.03 15.49
C LEU A 229 -2.96 9.94 16.47
N ALA A 230 -3.64 10.29 17.57
CA ALA A 230 -4.17 9.35 18.55
C ALA A 230 -5.25 8.40 17.97
N ARG A 231 -5.69 8.63 16.73
CA ARG A 231 -6.67 7.80 16.00
C ARG A 231 -6.07 7.08 14.80
N PHE A 232 -4.77 7.27 14.55
CA PHE A 232 -4.08 6.54 13.49
C PHE A 232 -4.10 5.05 13.79
N ARG A 233 -4.24 4.25 12.73
CA ARG A 233 -4.18 2.78 12.80
C ARG A 233 -3.74 2.22 11.46
N LEU A 234 -3.05 1.11 11.51
CA LEU A 234 -2.68 0.33 10.33
C LEU A 234 -3.85 -0.56 9.88
N MET A 235 -3.95 -0.80 8.60
CA MET A 235 -4.93 -1.70 8.01
C MET A 235 -4.28 -2.56 6.90
N PRO A 236 -4.20 -3.87 7.08
CA PRO A 236 -4.69 -4.65 8.23
C PRO A 236 -4.06 -4.23 9.55
N PRO A 237 -4.74 -4.50 10.68
CA PRO A 237 -4.19 -4.25 12.01
C PRO A 237 -2.92 -5.07 12.22
N GLN A 238 -1.85 -4.42 12.64
CA GLN A 238 -0.59 -5.05 13.01
C GLN A 238 0.14 -4.25 14.08
N GLY A 239 1.12 -4.85 14.71
CA GLY A 239 2.04 -4.15 15.61
C GLY A 239 2.82 -3.08 14.86
N ALA A 240 3.19 -2.01 15.55
CA ALA A 240 4.10 -1.00 15.02
C ALA A 240 5.54 -1.38 15.40
N GLY A 241 6.25 -2.10 14.54
CA GLY A 241 7.64 -2.48 14.78
C GLY A 241 8.55 -1.27 15.00
N THR A 242 8.23 -0.14 14.33
CA THR A 242 8.95 1.12 14.51
C THR A 242 7.99 2.31 14.60
N LEU A 243 7.83 2.90 15.79
CA LEU A 243 6.91 4.04 16.01
C LEU A 243 7.32 5.29 15.23
N TYR A 244 8.60 5.51 14.95
CA TYR A 244 9.08 6.66 14.20
C TYR A 244 8.66 6.63 12.72
N THR A 245 8.56 5.45 12.10
CA THR A 245 8.02 5.32 10.74
C THR A 245 6.52 5.54 10.73
N VAL A 246 5.81 4.97 11.71
CA VAL A 246 4.35 5.15 11.88
C VAL A 246 4.00 6.62 12.11
N ASP A 247 4.73 7.33 12.98
CA ASP A 247 4.52 8.77 13.22
C ASP A 247 4.78 9.60 11.95
N HIS A 248 5.85 9.27 11.21
CA HIS A 248 6.17 9.95 9.96
C HIS A 248 5.05 9.80 8.92
N ILE A 249 4.62 8.58 8.62
CA ILE A 249 3.56 8.36 7.64
C ILE A 249 2.23 8.95 8.10
N ALA A 250 1.90 8.84 9.39
CA ALA A 250 0.66 9.41 9.92
C ALA A 250 0.60 10.94 9.78
N ARG A 251 1.71 11.64 10.02
CA ARG A 251 1.78 13.10 9.87
C ARG A 251 1.63 13.55 8.43
N HIS A 252 2.22 12.83 7.47
CA HIS A 252 2.10 13.14 6.05
C HIS A 252 0.76 12.67 5.45
N GLY A 253 0.05 11.78 6.13
CA GLY A 253 -1.29 11.31 5.75
C GLY A 253 -2.43 12.26 6.14
N MET A 254 -2.15 13.47 6.59
CA MET A 254 -3.16 14.46 7.04
C MET A 254 -3.07 15.77 6.28
N LYS A 255 -4.21 16.43 6.15
CA LYS A 255 -4.34 17.78 5.60
C LYS A 255 -5.19 18.68 6.49
N ARG A 256 -5.07 19.99 6.29
CA ARG A 256 -5.94 20.98 6.92
C ARG A 256 -7.33 20.94 6.31
N ALA A 257 -8.35 21.10 7.14
CA ALA A 257 -9.73 21.14 6.71
C ALA A 257 -10.56 22.03 7.66
N PRO A 258 -11.62 22.68 7.17
CA PRO A 258 -12.52 23.48 8.02
C PRO A 258 -13.11 22.60 9.13
N LEU A 259 -13.21 23.16 10.34
CA LEU A 259 -13.90 22.50 11.44
C LEU A 259 -15.41 22.37 11.14
N ALA A 260 -16.01 21.26 11.54
CA ALA A 260 -17.44 21.03 11.35
C ALA A 260 -18.32 22.01 12.16
N HIS A 261 -17.79 22.54 13.26
CA HIS A 261 -18.47 23.52 14.12
C HIS A 261 -17.47 24.59 14.56
N GLY A 262 -17.91 25.86 14.53
CA GLY A 262 -17.07 27.01 14.88
C GLY A 262 -16.31 27.57 13.69
N SER A 263 -15.36 28.48 13.96
CA SER A 263 -14.48 29.09 12.97
C SER A 263 -13.08 28.51 13.08
N GLY A 264 -12.38 28.31 11.95
CA GLY A 264 -11.00 27.83 11.90
C GLY A 264 -10.85 26.50 11.19
N GLU A 265 -9.62 26.00 11.23
CA GLU A 265 -9.23 24.76 10.58
C GLU A 265 -8.73 23.73 11.59
N GLY A 266 -9.05 22.48 11.32
CA GLY A 266 -8.53 21.32 12.02
C GLY A 266 -7.69 20.43 11.11
N TRP A 267 -7.61 19.15 11.45
CA TRP A 267 -6.83 18.13 10.76
C TRP A 267 -7.74 16.99 10.30
N MET A 268 -7.55 16.56 9.07
CA MET A 268 -8.33 15.48 8.43
C MET A 268 -7.37 14.50 7.73
N TRP A 269 -7.72 13.22 7.74
CA TRP A 269 -7.00 12.21 6.95
C TRP A 269 -7.16 12.48 5.46
N SER A 270 -6.06 12.40 4.69
CA SER A 270 -5.99 12.78 3.28
C SER A 270 -6.34 11.61 2.34
N PHE A 271 -7.27 10.75 2.69
CA PHE A 271 -7.78 9.73 1.78
C PHE A 271 -9.29 9.87 1.60
N ASP A 272 -9.77 9.53 0.40
CA ASP A 272 -11.21 9.49 0.12
C ASP A 272 -11.83 8.26 0.82
N PRO A 273 -12.68 8.44 1.84
CA PRO A 273 -13.31 7.34 2.55
C PRO A 273 -14.25 6.52 1.67
N ALA A 274 -14.70 7.09 0.55
CA ALA A 274 -15.62 6.48 -0.39
C ALA A 274 -14.91 5.77 -1.56
N ILE A 275 -13.59 5.67 -1.57
CA ILE A 275 -12.81 5.15 -2.70
C ILE A 275 -13.31 3.76 -3.16
N TRP A 276 -13.64 2.88 -2.22
CA TRP A 276 -14.12 1.55 -2.54
C TRP A 276 -15.54 1.51 -3.09
N SER A 277 -16.42 2.42 -2.65
CA SER A 277 -17.78 2.54 -3.19
C SER A 277 -17.82 3.21 -4.56
N LYS A 278 -16.78 3.98 -4.88
CA LYS A 278 -16.59 4.67 -6.16
C LYS A 278 -15.74 3.85 -7.15
N LEU A 279 -15.19 2.71 -6.74
CA LEU A 279 -14.32 1.90 -7.59
C LEU A 279 -15.13 1.13 -8.63
N ASP A 280 -14.98 1.50 -9.90
CA ASP A 280 -15.48 0.73 -11.02
C ASP A 280 -14.59 -0.49 -11.28
N ARG A 281 -15.20 -1.66 -11.28
CA ARG A 281 -14.55 -2.96 -11.49
C ARG A 281 -14.94 -3.60 -12.83
N SER A 282 -15.69 -2.92 -13.65
CA SER A 282 -16.20 -3.47 -14.92
C SER A 282 -15.07 -3.89 -15.88
N GLY A 283 -13.92 -3.24 -15.81
CA GLY A 283 -12.73 -3.57 -16.59
C GLY A 283 -11.84 -4.67 -16.00
N MET A 284 -12.15 -5.18 -14.80
CA MET A 284 -11.42 -6.28 -14.19
C MET A 284 -11.90 -7.61 -14.78
N THR A 285 -10.97 -8.41 -15.24
CA THR A 285 -11.26 -9.81 -15.61
C THR A 285 -11.16 -10.69 -14.37
N ASP A 286 -12.02 -11.70 -14.25
CA ASP A 286 -11.97 -12.66 -13.13
C ASP A 286 -10.62 -13.40 -13.04
N THR A 287 -9.89 -13.45 -14.13
CA THR A 287 -8.53 -14.00 -14.19
C THR A 287 -7.69 -13.09 -15.07
N PRO A 288 -6.89 -12.17 -14.48
CA PRO A 288 -6.01 -11.31 -15.27
C PRO A 288 -4.98 -12.16 -16.00
N PRO A 289 -4.55 -11.74 -17.21
CA PRO A 289 -3.48 -12.42 -17.92
C PRO A 289 -2.20 -12.40 -17.06
N VAL A 290 -1.43 -13.49 -17.11
CA VAL A 290 -0.13 -13.53 -16.45
C VAL A 290 0.82 -12.56 -17.18
N PRO A 291 1.44 -11.60 -16.47
CA PRO A 291 2.36 -10.67 -17.08
C PRO A 291 3.55 -11.37 -17.73
N ILE A 292 4.02 -10.83 -18.85
CA ILE A 292 5.19 -11.36 -19.58
C ILE A 292 6.51 -10.70 -19.16
N VAL A 293 6.47 -9.70 -18.29
CA VAL A 293 7.65 -9.01 -17.75
C VAL A 293 8.30 -9.81 -16.62
N ARG A 294 9.57 -9.54 -16.35
CA ARG A 294 10.26 -10.12 -15.19
C ARG A 294 9.54 -9.73 -13.91
N MET A 295 9.34 -10.69 -13.00
CA MET A 295 8.64 -10.48 -11.75
C MET A 295 9.43 -11.04 -10.57
N ALA A 296 9.26 -10.42 -9.39
CA ALA A 296 9.64 -10.98 -8.11
C ALA A 296 8.61 -10.57 -7.04
N HIS A 297 8.56 -11.31 -5.94
CA HIS A 297 7.68 -11.05 -4.82
C HIS A 297 8.46 -11.06 -3.50
N ILE A 298 8.34 -9.98 -2.72
CA ILE A 298 8.85 -9.86 -1.35
C ILE A 298 7.64 -9.81 -0.44
N TYR A 299 7.60 -10.62 0.62
CA TYR A 299 6.48 -10.61 1.56
C TYR A 299 6.91 -10.90 2.99
N GLY A 300 6.09 -10.47 3.94
CA GLY A 300 6.30 -10.69 5.37
C GLY A 300 6.01 -12.12 5.78
N GLU A 301 6.87 -12.71 6.62
CA GLU A 301 6.69 -14.07 7.15
C GLU A 301 5.33 -14.23 7.83
N ASN A 302 4.88 -13.20 8.55
CA ASN A 302 3.65 -13.19 9.32
C ASN A 302 2.49 -12.45 8.61
N SER A 303 2.63 -12.15 7.33
CA SER A 303 1.61 -11.41 6.58
C SER A 303 0.28 -12.13 6.54
N GLU A 304 -0.75 -11.52 7.11
CA GLU A 304 -2.11 -12.04 7.05
C GLU A 304 -2.69 -11.97 5.63
N ILE A 305 -2.30 -10.96 4.84
CA ILE A 305 -2.70 -10.84 3.42
C ILE A 305 -2.23 -12.05 2.63
N ILE A 306 -0.96 -12.43 2.79
CA ILE A 306 -0.39 -13.55 2.05
C ILE A 306 -0.95 -14.89 2.54
N ARG A 307 -1.17 -15.04 3.85
CA ARG A 307 -1.80 -16.24 4.41
C ARG A 307 -3.24 -16.43 3.93
N ARG A 308 -4.02 -15.35 3.81
CA ARG A 308 -5.43 -15.41 3.38
C ARG A 308 -5.60 -15.57 1.89
N HIS A 309 -4.90 -14.76 1.13
CA HIS A 309 -5.14 -14.61 -0.30
C HIS A 309 -4.03 -15.24 -1.15
N GLY A 310 -2.79 -15.22 -0.64
CA GLY A 310 -1.63 -15.64 -1.41
C GLY A 310 -1.52 -14.90 -2.74
N MET A 311 -0.74 -15.48 -3.65
CA MET A 311 -0.65 -15.04 -5.04
C MET A 311 -1.56 -15.90 -5.93
N MET A 312 -2.80 -16.09 -5.50
CA MET A 312 -3.76 -17.00 -6.13
C MET A 312 -5.04 -16.27 -6.53
N ILE A 313 -5.53 -16.50 -7.73
CA ILE A 313 -6.85 -16.10 -8.21
C ILE A 313 -7.57 -17.34 -8.72
N ASN A 314 -8.78 -17.58 -8.24
CA ASN A 314 -9.58 -18.74 -8.62
C ASN A 314 -8.81 -20.08 -8.52
N GLY A 315 -7.98 -20.24 -7.46
CA GLY A 315 -7.18 -21.44 -7.23
C GLY A 315 -5.96 -21.61 -8.14
N ARG A 316 -5.59 -20.59 -8.93
CA ARG A 316 -4.42 -20.61 -9.81
C ARG A 316 -3.40 -19.57 -9.38
N SER A 317 -2.11 -19.93 -9.38
CA SER A 317 -1.06 -18.94 -9.14
C SER A 317 -1.06 -17.88 -10.23
N VAL A 318 -0.97 -16.63 -9.81
CA VAL A 318 -0.79 -15.48 -10.72
C VAL A 318 0.69 -15.18 -10.99
N LEU A 319 1.59 -15.78 -10.21
CA LEU A 319 3.03 -15.66 -10.47
C LEU A 319 3.47 -16.68 -11.54
N PRO A 320 4.26 -16.27 -12.52
CA PRO A 320 4.91 -17.19 -13.44
C PRO A 320 5.73 -18.26 -12.68
N PRO A 321 5.84 -19.48 -13.22
CA PRO A 321 6.73 -20.49 -12.63
C PRO A 321 8.18 -19.98 -12.54
N GLY A 322 8.82 -20.19 -11.40
CA GLY A 322 10.18 -19.74 -11.16
C GLY A 322 10.32 -18.26 -10.76
N THR A 323 9.22 -17.54 -10.55
CA THR A 323 9.27 -16.18 -10.00
C THR A 323 9.98 -16.18 -8.63
N PRO A 324 11.08 -15.41 -8.48
CA PRO A 324 11.77 -15.29 -7.19
C PRO A 324 10.84 -14.77 -6.10
N GLN A 325 10.91 -15.39 -4.92
CA GLN A 325 10.17 -14.98 -3.73
C GLN A 325 11.13 -14.82 -2.57
N ILE A 326 11.04 -13.71 -1.86
CA ILE A 326 11.85 -13.40 -0.67
C ILE A 326 10.90 -13.19 0.51
N ILE A 327 11.12 -13.95 1.57
CA ILE A 327 10.39 -13.82 2.83
C ILE A 327 11.20 -12.93 3.76
N ILE A 328 10.57 -11.90 4.33
CA ILE A 328 11.20 -11.05 5.35
C ILE A 328 10.78 -11.59 6.72
N PRO A 329 11.72 -12.11 7.51
CA PRO A 329 11.43 -12.63 8.86
C PRO A 329 10.84 -11.55 9.77
N GLU A 330 10.05 -11.99 10.76
CA GLU A 330 9.49 -11.14 11.82
C GLU A 330 8.75 -9.89 11.29
N SER A 331 8.16 -9.98 10.11
CA SER A 331 7.37 -8.89 9.53
C SER A 331 5.97 -9.34 9.15
N GLU A 332 5.02 -8.44 9.32
CA GLU A 332 3.64 -8.57 8.90
C GLU A 332 3.43 -7.86 7.53
N HIS A 333 2.21 -7.41 7.24
CA HIS A 333 1.84 -6.80 5.96
C HIS A 333 2.63 -5.52 5.62
N HIS A 334 2.85 -4.66 6.59
CA HIS A 334 3.57 -3.39 6.36
C HIS A 334 5.06 -3.55 6.67
N ILE A 335 5.77 -4.31 5.81
CA ILE A 335 7.20 -4.64 5.98
C ILE A 335 8.06 -3.39 6.20
N MET A 336 7.74 -2.27 5.53
CA MET A 336 8.46 -1.00 5.67
C MET A 336 8.35 -0.41 7.09
N ILE A 337 7.39 -0.87 7.89
CA ILE A 337 7.22 -0.47 9.29
C ILE A 337 7.95 -1.43 10.22
N ASP A 338 7.91 -2.72 9.93
CA ASP A 338 8.49 -3.75 10.79
C ASP A 338 9.99 -3.90 10.55
N GLN A 339 10.39 -4.07 9.28
CA GLN A 339 11.73 -4.43 8.85
C GLN A 339 12.21 -3.56 7.68
N PRO A 340 12.27 -2.21 7.81
CA PRO A 340 12.57 -1.30 6.69
C PRO A 340 13.91 -1.58 6.01
N LEU A 341 14.99 -1.84 6.77
CA LEU A 341 16.30 -2.09 6.19
C LEU A 341 16.42 -3.49 5.55
N ALA A 342 15.71 -4.48 6.07
CA ALA A 342 15.62 -5.79 5.43
C ALA A 342 14.88 -5.68 4.10
N LEU A 343 13.78 -4.90 4.04
CA LEU A 343 13.08 -4.60 2.79
C LEU A 343 14.02 -3.94 1.77
N VAL A 344 14.77 -2.89 2.17
CA VAL A 344 15.76 -2.24 1.30
C VAL A 344 16.78 -3.25 0.77
N SER A 345 17.29 -4.13 1.63
CA SER A 345 18.28 -5.15 1.25
C SER A 345 17.72 -6.16 0.26
N ALA A 346 16.48 -6.63 0.48
CA ALA A 346 15.78 -7.54 -0.42
C ALA A 346 15.49 -6.89 -1.79
N MET A 347 15.02 -5.64 -1.80
CA MET A 347 14.80 -4.88 -3.03
C MET A 347 16.11 -4.73 -3.83
N ARG A 348 17.22 -4.37 -3.17
CA ARG A 348 18.55 -4.28 -3.82
C ARG A 348 19.00 -5.61 -4.41
N ALA A 349 18.80 -6.72 -3.71
CA ALA A 349 19.15 -8.05 -4.20
C ALA A 349 18.38 -8.40 -5.48
N VAL A 350 17.07 -8.12 -5.51
CA VAL A 350 16.23 -8.34 -6.70
C VAL A 350 16.67 -7.45 -7.86
N LEU A 351 16.90 -6.16 -7.61
CA LEU A 351 17.36 -5.22 -8.64
C LEU A 351 18.73 -5.61 -9.21
N ALA A 352 19.67 -6.05 -8.36
CA ALA A 352 20.98 -6.52 -8.79
C ALA A 352 20.88 -7.79 -9.65
N MET A 353 20.00 -8.73 -9.28
CA MET A 353 19.73 -9.94 -10.09
C MET A 353 19.16 -9.59 -11.49
N TRP A 354 18.40 -8.51 -11.61
CA TRP A 354 17.83 -8.08 -12.88
C TRP A 354 18.80 -7.23 -13.72
N ALA A 355 19.83 -6.66 -13.12
CA ALA A 355 20.86 -5.91 -13.82
C ALA A 355 21.96 -6.80 -14.44
N SER A 356 22.05 -8.06 -13.99
CA SER A 356 22.95 -9.08 -14.56
C SER A 356 22.31 -9.72 -15.79
#